data_94b91184035cd954661eede38802c754
#
_entry.id   94b91184035cd954661eede38802c754
#
_cell.length_a   1.000
_cell.length_b   1.000
_cell.length_c   1.000
_cell.angle_alpha   90.00
_cell.angle_beta   90.00
_cell.angle_gamma   90.00
#
_symmetry.space_group_name_H-M   'P 1'
#
loop_
_entity.id
_entity.type
_entity.pdbx_description
1 polymer ?
#
loop_
_entity_poly.entity_id
_entity_poly.type
_entity_poly.pdbx_seq_one_letter_code
_entity_poly.pdbx_strand_id
1 'polypeptide(L)'
;YFSATLGLILGLYSFTLPNCPINRSGGGKSIVDLLGLRAFALFKQRKMAIFFIFSMLLGMSLQITNAFADGYIKSFGDTGIHGAKYLGTFGVEHSTILISLSQISETLCILLIPFFLKRFGIKRVMLIAMFAWVLRFALLGAGNPGPGVWMFILSMIVYGVAFDFFNISGSLFVEKETSAA
;
A
#
# COMPACT_ATOMS: atom_id res chain seq x y z
N TYR A 1 14.17 14.84 -14.45
CA TYR A 1 15.27 14.22 -15.22
C TYR A 1 15.83 12.98 -14.55
N PHE A 2 16.13 13.00 -13.23
CA PHE A 2 16.72 11.86 -12.52
C PHE A 2 15.86 10.58 -12.62
N SER A 3 14.56 10.68 -12.38
CA SER A 3 13.62 9.55 -12.49
C SER A 3 13.53 8.99 -13.91
N ALA A 4 13.58 9.87 -14.92
CA ALA A 4 13.55 9.47 -16.32
C ALA A 4 14.82 8.68 -16.69
N THR A 5 15.99 9.14 -16.22
CA THR A 5 17.27 8.44 -16.43
C THR A 5 17.27 7.06 -15.78
N LEU A 6 16.80 6.95 -14.53
CA LEU A 6 16.68 5.65 -13.85
C LEU A 6 15.70 4.72 -14.56
N GLY A 7 14.55 5.26 -15.02
CA GLY A 7 13.59 4.48 -15.79
C GLY A 7 14.16 3.95 -17.09
N LEU A 8 14.97 4.75 -17.78
CA LEU A 8 15.63 4.34 -19.02
C LEU A 8 16.68 3.25 -18.77
N ILE A 9 17.47 3.39 -17.71
CA ILE A 9 18.45 2.37 -17.28
C ILE A 9 17.74 1.05 -16.95
N LEU A 10 16.64 1.11 -16.20
CA LEU A 10 15.85 -0.07 -15.84
C LEU A 10 15.22 -0.72 -17.09
N GLY A 11 14.73 0.09 -18.02
CA GLY A 11 14.20 -0.37 -19.30
C GLY A 11 15.26 -1.10 -20.14
N LEU A 12 16.47 -0.55 -20.24
CA LEU A 12 17.58 -1.20 -20.91
C LEU A 12 18.00 -2.49 -20.20
N TYR A 13 18.07 -2.48 -18.88
CA TYR A 13 18.38 -3.66 -18.07
C TYR A 13 17.36 -4.78 -18.28
N SER A 14 16.08 -4.46 -18.52
CA SER A 14 15.04 -5.47 -18.74
C SER A 14 15.29 -6.37 -19.95
N PHE A 15 16.03 -5.89 -20.97
CA PHE A 15 16.42 -6.70 -22.11
C PHE A 15 17.50 -7.76 -21.78
N THR A 16 18.20 -7.63 -20.67
CA THR A 16 19.20 -8.60 -20.22
C THR A 16 18.60 -9.72 -19.36
N LEU A 17 17.30 -9.60 -18.99
CA LEU A 17 16.63 -10.63 -18.22
C LEU A 17 16.45 -11.91 -19.02
N PRO A 18 16.61 -13.09 -18.38
CA PRO A 18 16.42 -14.37 -19.07
C PRO A 18 14.96 -14.51 -19.53
N ASN A 19 14.80 -15.06 -20.74
CA ASN A 19 13.48 -15.33 -21.30
C ASN A 19 12.72 -16.34 -20.42
N CYS A 20 11.63 -15.90 -19.82
CA CYS A 20 10.70 -16.80 -19.14
C CYS A 20 9.84 -17.51 -20.20
N PRO A 21 9.96 -18.84 -20.39
CA PRO A 21 9.14 -19.55 -21.34
C PRO A 21 7.66 -19.45 -20.92
N ILE A 22 6.84 -18.97 -21.86
CA ILE A 22 5.40 -18.92 -21.66
C ILE A 22 4.89 -20.37 -21.62
N ASN A 23 4.37 -20.78 -20.47
CA ASN A 23 3.76 -22.09 -20.33
C ASN A 23 2.43 -22.10 -21.12
N ARG A 24 2.48 -22.55 -22.37
CA ARG A 24 1.32 -22.63 -23.28
C ARG A 24 0.45 -23.90 -23.02
N SER A 25 0.60 -24.55 -21.89
CA SER A 25 -0.25 -25.68 -21.50
C SER A 25 -1.68 -25.24 -21.19
N GLY A 26 -2.44 -24.96 -22.21
CA GLY A 26 -3.83 -24.58 -22.09
C GLY A 26 -4.43 -24.31 -23.44
N GLY A 27 -5.03 -25.34 -24.06
CA GLY A 27 -5.85 -25.17 -25.26
C GLY A 27 -6.91 -24.10 -25.02
N GLY A 28 -7.30 -23.43 -26.09
CA GLY A 28 -8.32 -22.39 -26.25
C GLY A 28 -8.90 -21.81 -24.96
N LYS A 29 -8.24 -20.81 -24.38
CA LYS A 29 -8.80 -20.11 -23.24
C LYS A 29 -10.08 -19.43 -23.66
N SER A 30 -11.20 -19.77 -23.03
CA SER A 30 -12.45 -19.06 -23.20
C SER A 30 -12.26 -17.56 -22.90
N ILE A 31 -13.00 -16.70 -23.57
CA ILE A 31 -13.03 -15.25 -23.26
C ILE A 31 -13.24 -15.01 -21.77
N VAL A 32 -14.05 -15.85 -21.14
CA VAL A 32 -14.29 -15.83 -19.67
C VAL A 32 -13.00 -16.07 -18.87
N ASP A 33 -12.11 -16.94 -19.34
CA ASP A 33 -10.82 -17.21 -18.70
C ASP A 33 -9.82 -16.07 -18.94
N LEU A 34 -9.83 -15.50 -20.16
CA LEU A 34 -8.99 -14.35 -20.51
C LEU A 34 -9.35 -13.10 -19.70
N LEU A 35 -10.63 -12.89 -19.43
CA LEU A 35 -11.12 -11.77 -18.61
C LEU A 35 -11.07 -12.05 -17.10
N GLY A 36 -10.64 -13.25 -16.71
CA GLY A 36 -10.56 -13.62 -15.29
C GLY A 36 -11.94 -13.71 -14.61
N LEU A 37 -13.03 -13.82 -15.36
CA LEU A 37 -14.38 -13.83 -14.80
C LEU A 37 -14.65 -15.03 -13.90
N ARG A 38 -13.88 -16.12 -14.04
CA ARG A 38 -13.94 -17.25 -13.10
C ARG A 38 -13.53 -16.86 -11.68
N ALA A 39 -12.71 -15.83 -11.51
CA ALA A 39 -12.36 -15.33 -10.19
C ALA A 39 -13.58 -14.83 -9.40
N PHE A 40 -14.64 -14.37 -10.09
CA PHE A 40 -15.90 -14.02 -9.42
C PHE A 40 -16.61 -15.21 -8.77
N ALA A 41 -16.31 -16.43 -9.19
CA ALA A 41 -16.83 -17.62 -8.52
C ALA A 41 -16.32 -17.74 -7.07
N LEU A 42 -15.16 -17.14 -6.75
CA LEU A 42 -14.61 -17.10 -5.39
C LEU A 42 -15.50 -16.29 -4.43
N PHE A 43 -16.30 -15.35 -4.94
CA PHE A 43 -17.27 -14.63 -4.12
C PHE A 43 -18.40 -15.50 -3.55
N LYS A 44 -18.61 -16.71 -4.11
CA LYS A 44 -19.55 -17.69 -3.54
C LYS A 44 -19.06 -18.24 -2.19
N GLN A 45 -17.77 -18.22 -1.95
CA GLN A 45 -17.20 -18.62 -0.68
C GLN A 45 -17.24 -17.43 0.29
N ARG A 46 -17.98 -17.55 1.39
CA ARG A 46 -18.17 -16.46 2.38
C ARG A 46 -16.85 -15.83 2.86
N LYS A 47 -15.81 -16.64 3.10
CA LYS A 47 -14.50 -16.16 3.54
C LYS A 47 -13.84 -15.25 2.50
N MET A 48 -13.87 -15.68 1.23
CA MET A 48 -13.28 -14.95 0.11
C MET A 48 -14.08 -13.67 -0.19
N ALA A 49 -15.41 -13.75 -0.15
CA ALA A 49 -16.25 -12.56 -0.34
C ALA A 49 -15.96 -11.48 0.71
N ILE A 50 -15.88 -11.85 1.99
CA ILE A 50 -15.53 -10.92 3.07
C ILE A 50 -14.14 -10.32 2.83
N PHE A 51 -13.16 -11.15 2.51
CA PHE A 51 -11.80 -10.67 2.23
C PHE A 51 -11.75 -9.68 1.08
N PHE A 52 -12.40 -9.97 -0.05
CA PHE A 52 -12.42 -9.07 -1.20
C PHE A 52 -13.14 -7.75 -0.92
N ILE A 53 -14.27 -7.78 -0.21
CA ILE A 53 -14.99 -6.54 0.18
C ILE A 53 -14.09 -5.66 1.06
N PHE A 54 -13.44 -6.24 2.09
CA PHE A 54 -12.51 -5.48 2.94
C PHE A 54 -11.30 -4.97 2.17
N SER A 55 -10.72 -5.77 1.28
CA SER A 55 -9.60 -5.35 0.43
C SER A 55 -9.99 -4.20 -0.48
N MET A 56 -11.19 -4.20 -1.01
CA MET A 56 -11.72 -3.12 -1.83
C MET A 56 -11.88 -1.83 -1.03
N LEU A 57 -12.45 -1.90 0.18
CA LEU A 57 -12.60 -0.75 1.07
C LEU A 57 -11.25 -0.18 1.50
N LEU A 58 -10.28 -1.06 1.82
CA LEU A 58 -8.90 -0.63 2.12
C LEU A 58 -8.24 0.02 0.91
N GLY A 59 -8.43 -0.54 -0.29
CA GLY A 59 -7.91 0.03 -1.53
C GLY A 59 -8.47 1.43 -1.81
N MET A 60 -9.76 1.66 -1.57
CA MET A 60 -10.36 3.00 -1.67
C MET A 60 -9.72 3.97 -0.68
N SER A 61 -9.58 3.58 0.59
CA SER A 61 -8.95 4.40 1.63
C SER A 61 -7.49 4.71 1.31
N LEU A 62 -6.76 3.73 0.78
CA LEU A 62 -5.39 3.89 0.32
C LEU A 62 -5.29 4.94 -0.78
N GLN A 63 -6.17 4.84 -1.79
CA GLN A 63 -6.12 5.73 -2.95
C GLN A 63 -6.46 7.18 -2.56
N ILE A 64 -7.41 7.37 -1.65
CA ILE A 64 -7.72 8.70 -1.11
C ILE A 64 -6.50 9.29 -0.42
N THR A 65 -5.81 8.54 0.44
CA THR A 65 -4.61 9.05 1.11
C THR A 65 -3.45 9.30 0.15
N ASN A 66 -3.24 8.46 -0.84
CA ASN A 66 -2.17 8.67 -1.83
C ASN A 66 -2.43 9.92 -2.70
N ALA A 67 -3.69 10.18 -3.05
CA ALA A 67 -4.05 11.34 -3.86
C ALA A 67 -4.04 12.65 -3.07
N PHE A 68 -4.48 12.63 -1.81
CA PHE A 68 -4.79 13.84 -1.06
C PHE A 68 -3.90 14.11 0.15
N ALA A 69 -3.01 13.19 0.55
CA ALA A 69 -2.18 13.38 1.76
C ALA A 69 -1.29 14.63 1.69
N ASP A 70 -0.68 14.91 0.53
CA ASP A 70 0.13 16.10 0.34
C ASP A 70 -0.71 17.38 0.45
N GLY A 71 -1.84 17.41 -0.26
CA GLY A 71 -2.80 18.52 -0.20
C GLY A 71 -3.36 18.73 1.22
N TYR A 72 -3.63 17.64 1.93
CA TYR A 72 -4.10 17.67 3.32
C TYR A 72 -3.05 18.32 4.23
N ILE A 73 -1.80 17.92 4.16
CA ILE A 73 -0.73 18.50 4.98
C ILE A 73 -0.52 19.98 4.62
N LYS A 74 -0.54 20.31 3.33
CA LYS A 74 -0.39 21.69 2.86
C LYS A 74 -1.57 22.59 3.24
N SER A 75 -2.79 22.04 3.34
CA SER A 75 -3.98 22.81 3.72
C SER A 75 -3.90 23.44 5.12
N PHE A 76 -3.04 22.91 5.99
CA PHE A 76 -2.77 23.54 7.29
C PHE A 76 -2.04 24.90 7.16
N GLY A 77 -1.35 25.14 6.05
CA GLY A 77 -0.74 26.42 5.73
C GLY A 77 -1.72 27.45 5.13
N ASP A 78 -2.96 27.03 4.84
CA ASP A 78 -3.99 27.90 4.32
C ASP A 78 -4.54 28.79 5.45
N THR A 79 -4.29 30.10 5.32
CA THR A 79 -4.69 31.12 6.30
C THR A 79 -6.20 31.27 6.41
N GLY A 80 -6.95 30.90 5.37
CA GLY A 80 -8.41 30.91 5.39
C GLY A 80 -9.05 29.85 6.28
N ILE A 81 -8.36 28.72 6.49
CA ILE A 81 -8.87 27.58 7.26
C ILE A 81 -8.32 27.55 8.69
N HIS A 82 -7.00 27.72 8.83
CA HIS A 82 -6.30 27.56 10.12
C HIS A 82 -5.63 28.84 10.62
N GLY A 83 -5.84 29.99 9.95
CA GLY A 83 -5.12 31.22 10.21
C GLY A 83 -3.63 31.06 9.92
N ALA A 84 -2.81 31.98 10.41
CA ALA A 84 -1.35 31.93 10.21
C ALA A 84 -0.62 30.93 11.16
N LYS A 85 -1.34 30.13 11.93
CA LYS A 85 -0.76 29.30 13.01
C LYS A 85 0.29 28.30 12.53
N TYR A 86 0.09 27.73 11.36
CA TYR A 86 0.95 26.66 10.82
C TYR A 86 1.77 27.13 9.61
N LEU A 87 1.68 28.40 9.24
CA LEU A 87 2.47 28.96 8.16
C LEU A 87 3.97 28.88 8.50
N GLY A 88 4.80 28.43 7.55
CA GLY A 88 6.24 28.27 7.78
C GLY A 88 6.65 27.12 8.68
N THR A 89 5.72 26.23 9.05
CA THR A 89 6.08 25.03 9.82
C THR A 89 6.70 23.97 8.91
N PHE A 90 7.61 23.17 9.48
CA PHE A 90 8.34 22.11 8.77
C PHE A 90 7.39 21.17 8.00
N GLY A 91 6.27 20.78 8.59
CA GLY A 91 5.31 19.86 7.98
C GLY A 91 4.68 20.44 6.71
N VAL A 92 4.33 21.73 6.70
CA VAL A 92 3.72 22.40 5.53
C VAL A 92 4.75 22.63 4.43
N GLU A 93 5.93 23.13 4.77
CA GLU A 93 6.97 23.44 3.78
C GLU A 93 7.59 22.18 3.17
N HIS A 94 7.69 21.10 3.94
CA HIS A 94 8.37 19.89 3.55
C HIS A 94 7.44 18.66 3.49
N SER A 95 6.16 18.86 3.15
CA SER A 95 5.16 17.79 3.05
C SER A 95 5.60 16.66 2.12
N THR A 96 6.26 16.99 1.02
CA THR A 96 6.81 15.99 0.07
C THR A 96 7.88 15.11 0.72
N ILE A 97 8.72 15.65 1.59
CA ILE A 97 9.71 14.86 2.35
C ILE A 97 9.01 13.90 3.30
N LEU A 98 7.96 14.36 3.99
CA LEU A 98 7.16 13.49 4.85
C LEU A 98 6.56 12.32 4.08
N ILE A 99 6.00 12.57 2.90
CA ILE A 99 5.44 11.51 2.06
C ILE A 99 6.52 10.57 1.54
N SER A 100 7.70 11.09 1.17
CA SER A 100 8.84 10.25 0.75
C SER A 100 9.29 9.27 1.85
N LEU A 101 9.09 9.62 3.11
CA LEU A 101 9.39 8.74 4.23
C LEU A 101 8.55 7.45 4.20
N SER A 102 7.31 7.51 3.69
CA SER A 102 6.47 6.33 3.52
C SER A 102 7.07 5.34 2.52
N GLN A 103 7.68 5.83 1.44
CA GLN A 103 8.35 4.99 0.43
C GLN A 103 9.58 4.27 1.01
N ILE A 104 10.34 4.97 1.86
CA ILE A 104 11.47 4.36 2.58
C ILE A 104 10.95 3.28 3.53
N SER A 105 9.87 3.57 4.25
CA SER A 105 9.24 2.60 5.16
C SER A 105 8.76 1.36 4.42
N GLU A 106 8.10 1.49 3.26
CA GLU A 106 7.70 0.36 2.41
C GLU A 106 8.91 -0.52 2.07
N THR A 107 9.98 0.08 1.57
CA THR A 107 11.19 -0.66 1.19
C THR A 107 11.76 -1.47 2.36
N LEU A 108 11.78 -0.91 3.56
CA LEU A 108 12.25 -1.60 4.76
C LEU A 108 11.27 -2.69 5.21
N CYS A 109 9.97 -2.42 5.14
CA CYS A 109 8.92 -3.36 5.56
C CYS A 109 8.88 -4.60 4.68
N ILE A 110 9.07 -4.46 3.36
CA ILE A 110 9.16 -5.61 2.44
C ILE A 110 10.26 -6.60 2.89
N LEU A 111 11.40 -6.10 3.34
CA LEU A 111 12.50 -6.95 3.82
C LEU A 111 12.14 -7.70 5.11
N LEU A 112 11.26 -7.15 5.94
CA LEU A 112 10.83 -7.74 7.21
C LEU A 112 9.72 -8.78 7.05
N ILE A 113 8.97 -8.77 5.94
CA ILE A 113 7.82 -9.65 5.72
C ILE A 113 8.14 -11.13 5.87
N PRO A 114 9.23 -11.69 5.27
CA PRO A 114 9.54 -13.11 5.42
C PRO A 114 9.73 -13.52 6.87
N PHE A 115 10.33 -12.66 7.68
CA PHE A 115 10.52 -12.90 9.12
C PHE A 115 9.16 -12.94 9.84
N PHE A 116 8.29 -11.96 9.59
CA PHE A 116 6.99 -11.88 10.25
C PHE A 116 6.06 -13.02 9.82
N LEU A 117 6.04 -13.38 8.53
CA LEU A 117 5.25 -14.50 8.03
C LEU A 117 5.70 -15.83 8.62
N LYS A 118 7.01 -16.06 8.72
CA LYS A 118 7.57 -17.28 9.33
C LYS A 118 7.27 -17.36 10.83
N ARG A 119 7.29 -16.22 11.53
CA ARG A 119 7.10 -16.17 13.00
C ARG A 119 5.63 -16.20 13.41
N PHE A 120 4.78 -15.45 12.74
CA PHE A 120 3.39 -15.20 13.16
C PHE A 120 2.33 -15.86 12.24
N GLY A 121 2.73 -16.22 11.02
CA GLY A 121 1.81 -16.77 10.01
C GLY A 121 0.90 -15.72 9.37
N ILE A 122 0.29 -16.08 8.24
CA ILE A 122 -0.48 -15.18 7.35
C ILE A 122 -1.58 -14.43 8.12
N LYS A 123 -2.38 -15.12 8.93
CA LYS A 123 -3.53 -14.54 9.64
C LYS A 123 -3.13 -13.41 10.59
N ARG A 124 -2.08 -13.63 11.40
CA ARG A 124 -1.64 -12.63 12.38
C ARG A 124 -0.97 -11.43 11.69
N VAL A 125 -0.19 -11.68 10.63
CA VAL A 125 0.44 -10.62 9.85
C VAL A 125 -0.64 -9.74 9.21
N MET A 126 -1.70 -10.31 8.67
CA MET A 126 -2.84 -9.57 8.12
C MET A 126 -3.55 -8.73 9.20
N LEU A 127 -3.74 -9.27 10.41
CA LEU A 127 -4.34 -8.51 11.52
C LEU A 127 -3.45 -7.35 11.97
N ILE A 128 -2.12 -7.55 12.02
CA ILE A 128 -1.17 -6.47 12.31
C ILE A 128 -1.28 -5.36 11.25
N ALA A 129 -1.36 -5.72 9.98
CA ALA A 129 -1.54 -4.76 8.89
C ALA A 129 -2.85 -3.96 9.01
N MET A 130 -3.95 -4.63 9.34
CA MET A 130 -5.24 -3.95 9.56
C MET A 130 -5.19 -2.98 10.74
N PHE A 131 -4.55 -3.38 11.84
CA PHE A 131 -4.35 -2.48 12.98
C PHE A 131 -3.44 -1.30 12.63
N ALA A 132 -2.39 -1.55 11.85
CA ALA A 132 -1.50 -0.49 11.35
C ALA A 132 -2.26 0.53 10.47
N TRP A 133 -3.24 0.10 9.66
CA TRP A 133 -4.11 1.00 8.92
C TRP A 133 -4.92 1.92 9.83
N VAL A 134 -5.55 1.37 10.87
CA VAL A 134 -6.31 2.16 11.86
C VAL A 134 -5.38 3.17 12.55
N LEU A 135 -4.21 2.71 12.99
CA LEU A 135 -3.23 3.57 13.65
C LEU A 135 -2.74 4.69 12.73
N ARG A 136 -2.46 4.38 11.45
CA ARG A 136 -2.06 5.37 10.46
C ARG A 136 -3.08 6.51 10.33
N PHE A 137 -4.35 6.17 10.12
CA PHE A 137 -5.41 7.18 9.97
C PHE A 137 -5.64 7.96 11.26
N ALA A 138 -5.57 7.31 12.42
CA ALA A 138 -5.67 7.99 13.70
C ALA A 138 -4.54 9.02 13.90
N LEU A 139 -3.30 8.65 13.58
CA LEU A 139 -2.14 9.54 13.65
C LEU A 139 -2.24 10.69 12.65
N LEU A 140 -2.71 10.42 11.44
CA LEU A 140 -2.88 11.45 10.42
C LEU A 140 -3.99 12.43 10.81
N GLY A 141 -5.09 11.94 11.37
CA GLY A 141 -6.21 12.80 11.81
C GLY A 141 -5.94 13.58 13.09
N ALA A 142 -5.15 13.05 14.02
CA ALA A 142 -4.79 13.72 15.26
C ALA A 142 -3.54 14.62 15.14
N GLY A 143 -2.73 14.40 14.09
CA GLY A 143 -1.50 15.15 13.86
C GLY A 143 -1.72 16.57 13.39
N ASN A 144 -0.69 17.38 13.51
CA ASN A 144 -0.62 18.72 12.92
C ASN A 144 0.83 19.00 12.46
N PRO A 145 1.03 19.92 11.50
CA PRO A 145 2.36 20.18 10.93
C PRO A 145 3.30 20.96 11.83
N GLY A 146 2.82 21.46 12.98
CA GLY A 146 3.61 22.13 13.99
C GLY A 146 4.13 21.17 15.06
N PRO A 147 3.75 21.34 16.35
CA PRO A 147 4.23 20.48 17.45
C PRO A 147 3.86 19.00 17.29
N GLY A 148 2.81 18.68 16.51
CA GLY A 148 2.34 17.32 16.25
C GLY A 148 2.90 16.69 14.97
N VAL A 149 3.90 17.28 14.33
CA VAL A 149 4.53 16.74 13.11
C VAL A 149 5.06 15.32 13.28
N TRP A 150 5.46 14.95 14.49
CA TRP A 150 5.90 13.60 14.81
C TRP A 150 4.80 12.54 14.58
N MET A 151 3.53 12.91 14.72
CA MET A 151 2.39 12.02 14.41
C MET A 151 2.31 11.76 12.90
N PHE A 152 2.56 12.78 12.08
CA PHE A 152 2.65 12.60 10.63
C PHE A 152 3.82 11.69 10.25
N ILE A 153 5.00 11.93 10.84
CA ILE A 153 6.19 11.08 10.63
C ILE A 153 5.88 9.63 11.01
N LEU A 154 5.30 9.39 12.18
CA LEU A 154 4.95 8.06 12.64
C LEU A 154 3.88 7.41 11.74
N SER A 155 2.89 8.19 11.28
CA SER A 155 1.90 7.73 10.31
C SER A 155 2.54 7.26 9.00
N MET A 156 3.57 7.97 8.50
CA MET A 156 4.29 7.58 7.29
C MET A 156 5.14 6.33 7.50
N ILE A 157 5.73 6.15 8.68
CA ILE A 157 6.48 4.92 9.02
C ILE A 157 5.52 3.72 9.13
N VAL A 158 4.38 3.88 9.79
CA VAL A 158 3.38 2.81 9.95
C VAL A 158 2.78 2.39 8.61
N TYR A 159 2.81 3.26 7.61
CA TYR A 159 2.29 2.98 6.27
C TYR A 159 2.93 1.75 5.62
N GLY A 160 4.25 1.60 5.69
CA GLY A 160 4.92 0.43 5.13
C GLY A 160 4.40 -0.88 5.72
N VAL A 161 4.23 -0.93 7.06
CA VAL A 161 3.64 -2.10 7.72
C VAL A 161 2.20 -2.33 7.26
N ALA A 162 1.40 -1.25 7.20
CA ALA A 162 -0.01 -1.35 6.83
C ALA A 162 -0.18 -1.85 5.38
N PHE A 163 0.59 -1.31 4.45
CA PHE A 163 0.46 -1.59 3.03
C PHE A 163 1.07 -2.94 2.64
N ASP A 164 2.36 -3.14 2.92
CA ASP A 164 3.08 -4.31 2.44
C ASP A 164 2.63 -5.60 3.13
N PHE A 165 2.41 -5.54 4.45
CA PHE A 165 1.97 -6.72 5.18
C PHE A 165 0.57 -7.14 4.74
N PHE A 166 -0.33 -6.19 4.44
CA PHE A 166 -1.65 -6.52 3.94
C PHE A 166 -1.59 -7.12 2.53
N ASN A 167 -0.86 -6.49 1.61
CA ASN A 167 -0.78 -6.93 0.22
C ASN A 167 -0.17 -8.32 0.10
N ILE A 168 0.98 -8.56 0.75
CA ILE A 168 1.67 -9.85 0.62
C ILE A 168 0.96 -10.96 1.39
N SER A 169 0.49 -10.69 2.62
CA SER A 169 -0.28 -11.70 3.34
C SER A 169 -1.63 -11.98 2.70
N GLY A 170 -2.26 -10.97 2.07
CA GLY A 170 -3.50 -11.12 1.35
C GLY A 170 -3.36 -11.97 0.09
N SER A 171 -2.32 -11.74 -0.71
CA SER A 171 -2.04 -12.57 -1.90
C SER A 171 -1.76 -14.04 -1.53
N LEU A 172 -0.96 -14.26 -0.48
CA LEU A 172 -0.71 -15.61 0.04
C LEU A 172 -1.97 -16.27 0.62
N PHE A 173 -2.87 -15.49 1.22
CA PHE A 173 -4.16 -16.02 1.68
C PHE A 173 -5.02 -16.48 0.51
N VAL A 174 -5.12 -15.67 -0.55
CA VAL A 174 -5.88 -16.02 -1.76
C VAL A 174 -5.27 -17.26 -2.41
N GLU A 175 -3.96 -17.33 -2.59
CA GLU A 175 -3.27 -18.47 -3.16
C GLU A 175 -3.56 -19.75 -2.36
N LYS A 176 -3.48 -19.69 -1.04
CA LYS A 176 -3.75 -20.85 -0.17
C LYS A 176 -5.20 -21.34 -0.25
N GLU A 177 -6.16 -20.44 -0.29
CA GLU A 177 -7.59 -20.82 -0.36
C GLU A 177 -7.97 -21.31 -1.77
N THR A 178 -7.33 -20.81 -2.83
CA THR A 178 -7.57 -21.27 -4.21
C THR A 178 -6.86 -22.56 -4.54
N SER A 179 -5.70 -22.84 -3.94
CA SER A 179 -5.00 -24.11 -4.12
C SER A 179 -5.62 -25.25 -3.31
N ALA A 180 -6.45 -24.94 -2.32
CA ALA A 180 -7.16 -25.92 -1.49
C ALA A 180 -8.58 -26.25 -2.02
N ALA A 181 -9.03 -25.57 -3.08
CA ALA A 181 -10.33 -25.75 -3.73
C ALA A 181 -10.20 -26.51 -5.03
#